data_46238fcb2dd78bec3e35ebd9ecc2812b
#
_entry.id   46238fcb2dd78bec3e35ebd9ecc2812b
#
_cell.length_a   1.000
_cell.length_b   1.000
_cell.length_c   1.000
_cell.angle_alpha   90.00
_cell.angle_beta   90.00
_cell.angle_gamma   90.00
#
_symmetry.space_group_name_H-M   'P 1'
#
loop_
_entity.id
_entity.type
_entity.pdbx_description
1 polymer ?
#
loop_
_entity_poly.entity_id
_entity_poly.type
_entity_poly.pdbx_seq_one_letter_code
_entity_poly.pdbx_strand_id
1 'polypeptide(L)'
;GVRVDHPDGLTDPFGYLTRLRELIGPDTWLIVEKILGVDEPLDPRLNVDGTTGYDALREFDGVFVNTDAATALGAVALRFSGTTWDAHAVEKAEWMLKARVAEDELAAEIRRLARAVRHDSLSSAGSQVSDTALTEVLVELVAGMPVYRADYRSLSRVTATLIADLA
;
A
#
# COMPACT_ATOMS: atom_id res chain seq x y z
N GLY A 1 -8.29 -20.90 16.93
CA GLY A 1 -7.74 -20.19 15.78
C GLY A 1 -6.52 -19.36 16.14
N VAL A 2 -5.80 -18.93 15.13
CA VAL A 2 -4.62 -18.08 15.25
C VAL A 2 -4.80 -16.84 14.39
N ARG A 3 -4.44 -15.68 14.91
CA ARG A 3 -4.34 -14.43 14.17
C ARG A 3 -2.87 -14.01 14.14
N VAL A 4 -2.36 -13.70 12.94
CA VAL A 4 -1.04 -13.10 12.76
C VAL A 4 -1.21 -11.62 12.50
N ASP A 5 -0.61 -10.82 13.37
CA ASP A 5 -0.60 -9.38 13.29
C ASP A 5 0.46 -8.90 12.30
N HIS A 6 0.15 -7.88 11.50
CA HIS A 6 1.07 -7.20 10.60
C HIS A 6 1.98 -8.11 9.75
N PRO A 7 1.43 -9.05 8.97
CA PRO A 7 2.25 -9.98 8.16
C PRO A 7 3.10 -9.26 7.12
N ASP A 8 2.66 -8.09 6.65
CA ASP A 8 3.39 -7.29 5.67
C ASP A 8 4.72 -6.73 6.19
N GLY A 9 4.89 -6.67 7.53
CA GLY A 9 6.16 -6.32 8.16
C GLY A 9 7.21 -7.43 8.21
N LEU A 10 6.83 -8.66 7.85
CA LEU A 10 7.75 -9.80 7.82
C LEU A 10 8.61 -9.78 6.54
N THR A 11 9.87 -10.16 6.66
CA THR A 11 10.77 -10.29 5.50
C THR A 11 10.26 -11.34 4.51
N ASP A 12 9.78 -12.49 5.02
CA ASP A 12 9.21 -13.58 4.23
C ASP A 12 7.88 -14.03 4.85
N PRO A 13 6.76 -13.34 4.54
CA PRO A 13 5.45 -13.71 5.06
C PRO A 13 4.99 -15.09 4.58
N PHE A 14 5.33 -15.47 3.35
CA PHE A 14 4.93 -16.76 2.78
C PHE A 14 5.59 -17.92 3.54
N GLY A 15 6.90 -17.87 3.71
CA GLY A 15 7.63 -18.90 4.45
C GLY A 15 7.23 -18.96 5.91
N TYR A 16 6.96 -17.80 6.54
CA TYR A 16 6.47 -17.74 7.91
C TYR A 16 5.11 -18.42 8.05
N LEU A 17 4.13 -18.05 7.23
CA LEU A 17 2.77 -18.58 7.30
C LEU A 17 2.70 -20.06 6.90
N THR A 18 3.54 -20.49 5.95
CA THR A 18 3.67 -21.93 5.61
C THR A 18 4.12 -22.74 6.81
N ARG A 19 5.20 -22.33 7.47
CA ARG A 19 5.70 -23.03 8.69
C ARG A 19 4.67 -22.98 9.83
N LEU A 20 3.98 -21.84 9.99
CA LEU A 20 2.94 -21.74 10.99
C LEU A 20 1.78 -22.69 10.69
N ARG A 21 1.32 -22.78 9.45
CA ARG A 21 0.26 -23.71 9.03
C ARG A 21 0.65 -25.18 9.30
N GLU A 22 1.89 -25.54 9.04
CA GLU A 22 2.42 -26.88 9.35
C GLU A 22 2.35 -27.20 10.86
N LEU A 23 2.65 -26.20 11.70
CA LEU A 23 2.64 -26.36 13.14
C LEU A 23 1.21 -26.47 13.73
N ILE A 24 0.28 -25.65 13.24
CA ILE A 24 -1.08 -25.59 13.81
C ILE A 24 -2.05 -26.58 13.17
N GLY A 25 -1.67 -27.18 12.05
CA GLY A 25 -2.48 -28.13 11.28
C GLY A 25 -3.48 -27.45 10.33
N PRO A 26 -4.04 -28.24 9.39
CA PRO A 26 -4.90 -27.69 8.32
C PRO A 26 -6.26 -27.21 8.85
N ASP A 27 -6.77 -27.77 9.94
CA ASP A 27 -8.10 -27.50 10.46
C ASP A 27 -8.14 -26.30 11.43
N THR A 28 -6.98 -25.75 11.79
CA THR A 28 -6.91 -24.57 12.65
C THR A 28 -7.18 -23.31 11.86
N TRP A 29 -8.17 -22.53 12.24
CA TRP A 29 -8.48 -21.26 11.60
C TRP A 29 -7.29 -20.28 11.75
N LEU A 30 -6.74 -19.83 10.64
CA LEU A 30 -5.60 -18.91 10.55
C LEU A 30 -5.99 -17.66 9.77
N ILE A 31 -6.01 -16.52 10.42
CA ILE A 31 -6.26 -15.22 9.79
C ILE A 31 -5.07 -14.30 9.94
N VAL A 32 -4.98 -13.32 9.05
CA VAL A 32 -3.92 -12.31 9.07
C VAL A 32 -4.51 -10.90 9.22
N GLU A 33 -3.81 -10.05 9.95
CA GLU A 33 -4.13 -8.63 9.96
C GLU A 33 -3.51 -7.97 8.73
N LYS A 34 -4.21 -8.10 7.62
CA LYS A 34 -3.88 -7.42 6.37
C LYS A 34 -5.04 -6.52 5.98
N ILE A 35 -4.74 -5.23 5.83
CA ILE A 35 -5.70 -4.24 5.36
C ILE A 35 -5.57 -4.16 3.85
N LEU A 36 -6.52 -4.75 3.15
CA LEU A 36 -6.55 -4.77 1.70
C LEU A 36 -7.05 -3.44 1.14
N GLY A 37 -6.39 -2.93 0.11
CA GLY A 37 -6.91 -1.87 -0.74
C GLY A 37 -8.22 -2.28 -1.43
N VAL A 38 -8.90 -1.33 -2.10
CA VAL A 38 -10.22 -1.59 -2.73
C VAL A 38 -10.14 -2.72 -3.74
N ASP A 39 -9.11 -2.73 -4.57
CA ASP A 39 -8.90 -3.72 -5.64
C ASP A 39 -7.72 -4.67 -5.34
N GLU A 40 -7.25 -4.69 -4.11
CA GLU A 40 -6.14 -5.56 -3.69
C GLU A 40 -6.67 -6.95 -3.31
N PRO A 41 -6.32 -8.01 -4.06
CA PRO A 41 -6.69 -9.37 -3.68
C PRO A 41 -5.79 -9.89 -2.55
N LEU A 42 -6.36 -10.68 -1.65
CA LEU A 42 -5.57 -11.49 -0.73
C LEU A 42 -4.79 -12.54 -1.54
N ASP A 43 -3.46 -12.53 -1.42
CA ASP A 43 -2.63 -13.48 -2.17
C ASP A 43 -2.87 -14.92 -1.68
N PRO A 44 -3.34 -15.84 -2.54
CA PRO A 44 -3.70 -17.20 -2.14
C PRO A 44 -2.50 -18.02 -1.64
N ARG A 45 -1.28 -17.59 -1.95
CA ARG A 45 -0.05 -18.26 -1.47
C ARG A 45 0.21 -18.04 0.01
N LEU A 46 -0.47 -17.08 0.64
CA LEU A 46 -0.37 -16.88 2.09
C LEU A 46 -0.92 -18.08 2.86
N ASN A 47 -1.75 -18.91 2.23
CA ASN A 47 -2.31 -20.14 2.82
C ASN A 47 -3.02 -19.88 4.15
N VAL A 48 -3.84 -18.85 4.18
CA VAL A 48 -4.64 -18.40 5.32
C VAL A 48 -6.13 -18.49 4.97
N ASP A 49 -6.97 -18.51 6.01
CA ASP A 49 -8.42 -18.63 5.84
C ASP A 49 -9.08 -17.27 5.57
N GLY A 50 -8.35 -16.17 5.79
CA GLY A 50 -8.85 -14.83 5.53
C GLY A 50 -8.05 -13.74 6.25
N THR A 51 -8.64 -12.54 6.27
CA THR A 51 -8.13 -11.36 6.94
C THR A 51 -8.86 -11.09 8.25
N THR A 52 -8.46 -10.04 8.97
CA THR A 52 -9.21 -9.51 10.13
C THR A 52 -10.54 -8.84 9.75
N GLY A 53 -10.83 -8.70 8.47
CA GLY A 53 -12.14 -8.27 7.96
C GLY A 53 -12.33 -6.76 7.78
N TYR A 54 -11.25 -5.95 7.66
CA TYR A 54 -11.36 -4.53 7.32
C TYR A 54 -12.00 -4.30 5.95
N ASP A 55 -11.73 -5.19 5.01
CA ASP A 55 -12.37 -5.26 3.69
C ASP A 55 -13.89 -5.54 3.82
N ALA A 56 -14.29 -6.53 4.60
CA ALA A 56 -15.69 -6.81 4.87
C ALA A 56 -16.39 -5.65 5.62
N LEU A 57 -15.71 -5.02 6.59
CA LEU A 57 -16.24 -3.86 7.30
C LEU A 57 -16.57 -2.71 6.33
N ARG A 58 -15.67 -2.42 5.39
CA ARG A 58 -15.91 -1.41 4.35
C ARG A 58 -17.18 -1.70 3.55
N GLU A 59 -17.39 -2.95 3.16
CA GLU A 59 -18.60 -3.36 2.41
C GLU A 59 -19.86 -3.24 3.27
N PHE A 60 -19.81 -3.65 4.53
CA PHE A 60 -20.94 -3.52 5.45
C PHE A 60 -21.30 -2.06 5.72
N ASP A 61 -20.33 -1.21 5.97
CA ASP A 61 -20.55 0.23 6.18
C ASP A 61 -21.11 0.87 4.91
N GLY A 62 -20.66 0.43 3.74
CA GLY A 62 -21.14 0.92 2.44
C GLY A 62 -22.64 0.71 2.22
N VAL A 63 -23.23 -0.35 2.79
CA VAL A 63 -24.67 -0.63 2.69
C VAL A 63 -25.53 0.48 3.32
N PHE A 64 -25.00 1.16 4.32
CA PHE A 64 -25.71 2.24 5.04
C PHE A 64 -25.45 3.62 4.45
N VAL A 65 -24.61 3.75 3.42
CA VAL A 65 -24.28 5.02 2.78
C VAL A 65 -25.28 5.31 1.66
N ASN A 66 -26.03 6.42 1.82
CA ASN A 66 -26.84 6.95 0.74
C ASN A 66 -25.99 7.78 -0.22
N THR A 67 -25.63 7.23 -1.37
CA THR A 67 -24.80 7.91 -2.38
C THR A 67 -25.45 9.16 -2.97
N ASP A 68 -26.80 9.25 -2.99
CA ASP A 68 -27.52 10.44 -3.47
C ASP A 68 -27.32 11.66 -2.56
N ALA A 69 -26.96 11.43 -1.31
CA ALA A 69 -26.65 12.48 -0.34
C ALA A 69 -25.25 13.11 -0.51
N ALA A 70 -24.41 12.58 -1.39
CA ALA A 70 -23.01 13.03 -1.55
C ALA A 70 -22.88 14.53 -1.81
N THR A 71 -23.73 15.10 -2.67
CA THR A 71 -23.73 16.55 -2.96
C THR A 71 -24.08 17.39 -1.73
N ALA A 72 -25.10 16.97 -0.96
CA ALA A 72 -25.51 17.70 0.23
C ALA A 72 -24.44 17.62 1.33
N LEU A 73 -23.86 16.44 1.54
CA LEU A 73 -22.76 16.25 2.49
C LEU A 73 -21.50 17.00 2.07
N GLY A 74 -21.18 17.05 0.77
CA GLY A 74 -20.08 17.84 0.23
C GLY A 74 -20.25 19.34 0.50
N ALA A 75 -21.48 19.87 0.36
CA ALA A 75 -21.78 21.26 0.69
C ALA A 75 -21.60 21.57 2.20
N VAL A 76 -21.98 20.63 3.07
CA VAL A 76 -21.74 20.74 4.51
C VAL A 76 -20.24 20.70 4.80
N ALA A 77 -19.52 19.75 4.23
CA ALA A 77 -18.07 19.63 4.39
C ALA A 77 -17.35 20.91 3.96
N LEU A 78 -17.69 21.46 2.78
CA LEU A 78 -17.13 22.73 2.29
C LEU A 78 -17.37 23.88 3.26
N ARG A 79 -18.57 23.96 3.84
CA ARG A 79 -18.91 25.01 4.80
C ARG A 79 -18.06 25.00 6.06
N PHE A 80 -17.69 23.82 6.55
CA PHE A 80 -16.92 23.65 7.78
C PHE A 80 -15.40 23.60 7.56
N SER A 81 -14.94 23.01 6.46
CA SER A 81 -13.50 22.88 6.17
C SER A 81 -12.94 23.98 5.28
N GLY A 82 -13.79 24.71 4.56
CA GLY A 82 -13.39 25.66 3.54
C GLY A 82 -12.82 25.00 2.27
N THR A 83 -12.90 23.68 2.16
CA THR A 83 -12.31 22.91 1.07
C THR A 83 -13.31 21.93 0.50
N THR A 84 -13.31 21.77 -0.83
CA THR A 84 -14.07 20.73 -1.51
C THR A 84 -13.30 19.41 -1.42
N TRP A 85 -13.96 18.39 -0.90
CA TRP A 85 -13.42 17.03 -0.83
C TRP A 85 -14.14 16.16 -1.86
N ASP A 86 -13.56 16.04 -3.04
CA ASP A 86 -13.92 15.05 -4.03
C ASP A 86 -12.85 13.93 -4.07
N ALA A 87 -13.06 12.91 -4.90
CA ALA A 87 -12.13 11.78 -5.00
C ALA A 87 -10.69 12.24 -5.34
N HIS A 88 -10.55 13.19 -6.26
CA HIS A 88 -9.25 13.71 -6.65
C HIS A 88 -8.56 14.49 -5.51
N ALA A 89 -9.30 15.26 -4.73
CA ALA A 89 -8.76 15.97 -3.57
C ALA A 89 -8.27 14.99 -2.50
N VAL A 90 -8.99 13.89 -2.29
CA VAL A 90 -8.61 12.82 -1.35
C VAL A 90 -7.34 12.11 -1.82
N GLU A 91 -7.29 11.67 -3.08
CA GLU A 91 -6.11 11.02 -3.69
C GLU A 91 -4.86 11.92 -3.62
N LYS A 92 -5.02 13.20 -3.95
CA LYS A 92 -3.93 14.17 -3.86
C LYS A 92 -3.46 14.37 -2.42
N ALA A 93 -4.38 14.45 -1.45
CA ALA A 93 -4.04 14.58 -0.04
C ALA A 93 -3.29 13.33 0.47
N GLU A 94 -3.75 12.15 0.09
CA GLU A 94 -3.08 10.89 0.43
C GLU A 94 -1.66 10.84 -0.13
N TRP A 95 -1.50 11.16 -1.42
CA TRP A 95 -0.20 11.22 -2.06
C TRP A 95 0.74 12.21 -1.36
N MET A 96 0.28 13.42 -1.06
CA MET A 96 1.07 14.44 -0.35
C MET A 96 1.51 13.97 1.04
N LEU A 97 0.64 13.28 1.77
CA LEU A 97 0.97 12.74 3.09
C LEU A 97 2.00 11.61 3.00
N LYS A 98 1.86 10.72 2.03
CA LYS A 98 2.83 9.64 1.77
C LYS A 98 4.20 10.22 1.38
N ALA A 99 4.23 11.21 0.48
CA ALA A 99 5.47 11.88 0.06
C ALA A 99 6.16 12.52 1.27
N ARG A 100 5.41 13.26 2.10
CA ARG A 100 5.97 13.88 3.31
C ARG A 100 6.56 12.85 4.28
N VAL A 101 5.87 11.75 4.54
CA VAL A 101 6.39 10.67 5.40
C VAL A 101 7.66 10.07 4.81
N ALA A 102 7.72 9.88 3.48
CA ALA A 102 8.91 9.37 2.80
C ALA A 102 10.10 10.34 2.90
N GLU A 103 9.86 11.64 2.79
CA GLU A 103 10.88 12.69 2.86
C GLU A 103 11.39 12.94 4.27
N ASP A 104 10.51 12.91 5.26
CA ASP A 104 10.83 13.27 6.64
C ASP A 104 11.16 12.02 7.47
N GLU A 105 10.17 11.17 7.74
CA GLU A 105 10.28 10.06 8.69
C GLU A 105 11.09 8.89 8.13
N LEU A 106 10.93 8.59 6.83
CA LEU A 106 11.62 7.51 6.11
C LEU A 106 12.82 7.98 5.29
N ALA A 107 13.30 9.19 5.51
CA ALA A 107 14.42 9.76 4.76
C ALA A 107 15.70 8.89 4.78
N ALA A 108 15.94 8.14 5.85
CA ALA A 108 17.09 7.23 5.94
C ALA A 108 16.91 6.01 5.04
N GLU A 109 15.69 5.47 4.98
CA GLU A 109 15.31 4.35 4.14
C GLU A 109 15.36 4.72 2.66
N ILE A 110 14.82 5.86 2.30
CA ILE A 110 14.90 6.40 0.92
C ILE A 110 16.36 6.58 0.49
N ARG A 111 17.21 7.17 1.34
CA ARG A 111 18.64 7.29 1.02
C ARG A 111 19.35 5.93 0.92
N ARG A 112 18.96 4.95 1.74
CA ARG A 112 19.49 3.58 1.65
C ARG A 112 19.07 2.93 0.33
N LEU A 113 17.81 3.10 -0.07
CA LEU A 113 17.29 2.60 -1.33
C LEU A 113 18.02 3.26 -2.51
N ALA A 114 18.20 4.58 -2.50
CA ALA A 114 18.95 5.30 -3.53
C ALA A 114 20.38 4.74 -3.68
N ARG A 115 21.08 4.45 -2.58
CA ARG A 115 22.41 3.82 -2.64
C ARG A 115 22.36 2.41 -3.22
N ALA A 116 21.34 1.61 -2.88
CA ALA A 116 21.17 0.27 -3.44
C ALA A 116 20.93 0.33 -4.96
N VAL A 117 20.04 1.22 -5.42
CA VAL A 117 19.79 1.43 -6.85
C VAL A 117 21.06 1.83 -7.60
N ARG A 118 21.90 2.69 -7.02
CA ARG A 118 23.19 3.04 -7.64
C ARG A 118 24.17 1.89 -7.69
N HIS A 119 24.24 1.10 -6.63
CA HIS A 119 25.14 -0.05 -6.54
C HIS A 119 24.74 -1.15 -7.53
N ASP A 120 23.43 -1.39 -7.66
CA ASP A 120 22.87 -2.42 -8.54
C ASP A 120 22.64 -1.92 -9.97
N SER A 121 22.84 -0.62 -10.24
CA SER A 121 22.66 -0.09 -11.60
C SER A 121 23.71 -0.69 -12.52
N LEU A 122 23.29 -1.75 -13.19
CA LEU A 122 24.03 -2.46 -14.24
C LEU A 122 24.22 -1.60 -15.51
N SER A 123 23.75 -0.36 -15.50
CA SER A 123 23.81 0.55 -16.63
C SER A 123 24.51 1.86 -16.29
N SER A 124 25.32 2.35 -17.21
CA SER A 124 25.93 3.68 -17.20
C SER A 124 24.92 4.83 -17.06
N ALA A 125 23.64 4.60 -17.29
CA ALA A 125 22.56 5.59 -17.15
C ALA A 125 22.38 6.03 -15.69
N GLY A 126 22.49 5.12 -14.72
CA GLY A 126 22.37 5.45 -13.30
C GLY A 126 23.49 6.36 -12.75
N SER A 127 24.62 6.44 -13.42
CA SER A 127 25.75 7.29 -13.01
C SER A 127 25.57 8.77 -13.35
N GLN A 128 24.62 9.10 -14.23
CA GLN A 128 24.38 10.49 -14.70
C GLN A 128 23.28 11.20 -13.90
N VAL A 129 22.49 10.48 -13.12
CA VAL A 129 21.41 11.06 -12.31
C VAL A 129 21.98 11.54 -10.96
N SER A 130 21.66 12.76 -10.55
CA SER A 130 22.08 13.27 -9.22
C SER A 130 21.43 12.49 -8.08
N ASP A 131 22.04 12.51 -6.89
CA ASP A 131 21.45 11.87 -5.70
C ASP A 131 20.10 12.49 -5.34
N THR A 132 19.97 13.80 -5.51
CA THR A 132 18.72 14.52 -5.29
C THR A 132 17.63 14.02 -6.23
N ALA A 133 17.88 14.01 -7.54
CA ALA A 133 16.89 13.55 -8.52
C ALA A 133 16.50 12.08 -8.31
N LEU A 134 17.46 11.22 -7.94
CA LEU A 134 17.16 9.82 -7.61
C LEU A 134 16.28 9.70 -6.36
N THR A 135 16.55 10.52 -5.34
CA THR A 135 15.74 10.56 -4.12
C THR A 135 14.33 11.04 -4.41
N GLU A 136 14.17 12.10 -5.21
CA GLU A 136 12.87 12.62 -5.64
C GLU A 136 12.04 11.54 -6.36
N VAL A 137 12.63 10.87 -7.34
CA VAL A 137 11.95 9.77 -8.07
C VAL A 137 11.53 8.63 -7.14
N LEU A 138 12.36 8.29 -6.15
CA LEU A 138 12.01 7.24 -5.19
C LEU A 138 10.87 7.67 -4.26
N VAL A 139 10.81 8.93 -3.86
CA VAL A 139 9.68 9.49 -3.09
C VAL A 139 8.40 9.42 -3.92
N GLU A 140 8.45 9.83 -5.20
CA GLU A 140 7.32 9.75 -6.12
C GLU A 140 6.80 8.31 -6.26
N LEU A 141 7.71 7.35 -6.48
CA LEU A 141 7.36 5.93 -6.58
C LEU A 141 6.68 5.41 -5.30
N VAL A 142 7.22 5.73 -4.14
CA VAL A 142 6.67 5.30 -2.85
C VAL A 142 5.32 5.96 -2.57
N ALA A 143 5.20 7.26 -2.83
CA ALA A 143 3.96 8.01 -2.62
C ALA A 143 2.84 7.55 -3.57
N GLY A 144 3.19 7.21 -4.81
CA GLY A 144 2.25 6.70 -5.82
C GLY A 144 1.83 5.24 -5.62
N MET A 145 2.48 4.48 -4.71
CA MET A 145 2.15 3.08 -4.51
C MET A 145 0.73 2.91 -3.94
N PRO A 146 -0.18 2.23 -4.65
CA PRO A 146 -1.57 2.10 -4.22
C PRO A 146 -1.80 1.01 -3.16
N VAL A 147 -0.77 0.23 -2.84
CA VAL A 147 -0.82 -0.88 -1.88
C VAL A 147 0.31 -0.76 -0.87
N TYR A 148 0.11 -1.30 0.32
CA TYR A 148 1.10 -1.24 1.40
C TYR A 148 2.38 -2.03 1.06
N ARG A 149 2.24 -3.18 0.40
CA ARG A 149 3.36 -4.04 0.00
C ARG A 149 3.14 -4.59 -1.41
N ALA A 150 4.04 -4.25 -2.34
CA ALA A 150 3.88 -4.50 -3.76
C ALA A 150 4.64 -5.73 -4.31
N ASP A 151 5.41 -6.45 -3.48
CA ASP A 151 6.19 -7.61 -3.93
C ASP A 151 5.38 -8.92 -4.04
N TYR A 152 4.09 -8.87 -3.75
CA TYR A 152 3.19 -9.98 -4.00
C TYR A 152 3.00 -10.18 -5.51
N ARG A 153 3.11 -11.42 -6.00
CA ARG A 153 2.92 -11.72 -7.43
C ARG A 153 1.54 -11.36 -7.95
N SER A 154 0.51 -11.42 -7.10
CA SER A 154 -0.85 -10.96 -7.41
C SER A 154 -0.91 -9.47 -7.77
N LEU A 155 0.07 -8.69 -7.32
CA LEU A 155 0.17 -7.25 -7.53
C LEU A 155 1.17 -6.84 -8.62
N SER A 156 1.76 -7.78 -9.35
CA SER A 156 2.77 -7.47 -10.38
C SER A 156 2.26 -6.51 -11.46
N ARG A 157 0.96 -6.56 -11.79
CA ARG A 157 0.33 -5.63 -12.73
C ARG A 157 0.21 -4.23 -12.16
N VAL A 158 -0.13 -4.09 -10.88
CA VAL A 158 -0.25 -2.80 -10.18
C VAL A 158 1.09 -2.07 -10.21
N THR A 159 2.16 -2.77 -9.85
CA THR A 159 3.52 -2.21 -9.88
C THR A 159 3.95 -1.82 -11.30
N ALA A 160 3.67 -2.66 -12.30
CA ALA A 160 4.01 -2.36 -13.69
C ALA A 160 3.25 -1.15 -14.23
N THR A 161 1.97 -1.00 -13.90
CA THR A 161 1.16 0.17 -14.27
C THR A 161 1.72 1.43 -13.64
N LEU A 162 2.00 1.43 -12.34
CA LEU A 162 2.58 2.58 -11.66
C LEU A 162 3.91 3.02 -12.30
N ILE A 163 4.80 2.09 -12.60
CA ILE A 163 6.08 2.42 -13.25
C ILE A 163 5.84 3.01 -14.65
N ALA A 164 4.86 2.49 -15.40
CA ALA A 164 4.52 3.00 -16.72
C ALA A 164 3.92 4.42 -16.67
N ASP A 165 3.13 4.73 -15.64
CA ASP A 165 2.49 6.04 -15.46
C ASP A 165 3.49 7.13 -15.03
N LEU A 166 4.62 6.72 -14.43
CA LEU A 166 5.69 7.62 -13.97
C LEU A 166 6.83 7.80 -15.00
N ALA A 167 6.84 7.04 -16.11
CA ALA A 167 7.86 7.08 -17.16
C ALA A 167 7.50 8.04 -18.29
#